data_016e30cf4b3bc6363a40d4352c20a540
#
_entry.id   016e30cf4b3bc6363a40d4352c20a540
#
_cell.length_a   1.000
_cell.length_b   1.000
_cell.length_c   1.000
_cell.angle_alpha   90.00
_cell.angle_beta   90.00
_cell.angle_gamma   90.00
#
_symmetry.space_group_name_H-M   'P 1'
#
loop_
_entity.id
_entity.type
_entity.pdbx_description
1 polymer ?
#
loop_
_entity_poly.entity_id
_entity_poly.type
_entity_poly.pdbx_seq_one_letter_code
_entity_poly.pdbx_strand_id
1 'polypeptide(L)'
;NIVINIDKEIVLLHEDELSLPGGHNLENCMAATLAAYVSGIDIEVIREVLKTFKAVEHRLEYVKTVNGVMYVNDSKGTNPDSTIKAVTSYKKPIILIAGGYDKDSTYDELLDIAKQNVKALVLLGETASKIEACAKTKGFEIIKRVQNMKEAVETSAELANEGDVVLLSPACASWDMYTSFEVRGCDFKDNVNNL
;
A
#
# COMPACT_ATOMS: atom_id res chain seq x y z
N ASN A 1 -22.23 -7.13 -6.06
CA ASN A 1 -22.79 -7.41 -4.74
C ASN A 1 -21.95 -8.47 -4.02
N ILE A 2 -21.84 -8.33 -2.72
CA ILE A 2 -21.32 -9.36 -1.82
C ILE A 2 -22.51 -10.21 -1.37
N VAL A 3 -22.42 -11.52 -1.61
CA VAL A 3 -23.52 -12.46 -1.38
C VAL A 3 -23.01 -13.66 -0.60
N ILE A 4 -23.77 -14.09 0.41
CA ILE A 4 -23.58 -15.39 1.04
C ILE A 4 -24.57 -16.38 0.38
N ASN A 5 -24.09 -17.53 -0.05
CA ASN A 5 -24.90 -18.57 -0.63
C ASN A 5 -24.51 -19.94 -0.01
N ILE A 6 -25.07 -20.24 1.16
CA ILE A 6 -24.91 -21.53 1.86
C ILE A 6 -26.26 -22.29 1.83
N ASP A 7 -27.20 -21.88 2.68
CA ASP A 7 -28.55 -22.49 2.76
C ASP A 7 -29.57 -21.70 1.94
N LYS A 8 -29.33 -20.41 1.80
CA LYS A 8 -30.11 -19.46 1.01
C LYS A 8 -29.22 -18.33 0.53
N GLU A 9 -29.61 -17.67 -0.55
CA GLU A 9 -28.94 -16.47 -1.02
C GLU A 9 -29.27 -15.28 -0.12
N ILE A 10 -28.22 -14.64 0.42
CA ILE A 10 -28.31 -13.44 1.24
C ILE A 10 -27.45 -12.37 0.62
N VAL A 11 -28.04 -11.33 0.05
CA VAL A 11 -27.31 -10.15 -0.41
C VAL A 11 -26.93 -9.30 0.81
N LEU A 12 -25.63 -9.09 1.02
CA LEU A 12 -25.12 -8.30 2.13
C LEU A 12 -25.10 -6.82 1.80
N LEU A 13 -24.30 -6.45 0.80
CA LEU A 13 -24.13 -5.06 0.36
C LEU A 13 -23.47 -5.02 -1.03
N HIS A 14 -23.44 -3.85 -1.64
CA HIS A 14 -22.66 -3.60 -2.84
C HIS A 14 -21.19 -3.35 -2.48
N GLU A 15 -20.26 -3.73 -3.37
CA GLU A 15 -18.82 -3.54 -3.11
C GLU A 15 -18.43 -2.08 -2.88
N ASP A 16 -19.15 -1.12 -3.48
CA ASP A 16 -18.94 0.31 -3.28
C ASP A 16 -19.32 0.81 -1.87
N GLU A 17 -20.06 0.01 -1.11
CA GLU A 17 -20.43 0.31 0.28
C GLU A 17 -19.39 -0.18 1.28
N LEU A 18 -18.37 -0.94 0.82
CA LEU A 18 -17.26 -1.36 1.68
C LEU A 18 -16.44 -0.17 2.13
N SER A 19 -16.14 -0.14 3.42
CA SER A 19 -15.25 0.87 3.99
C SER A 19 -13.79 0.72 3.52
N LEU A 20 -13.40 -0.47 3.06
CA LEU A 20 -12.05 -0.79 2.61
C LEU A 20 -12.01 -0.93 1.08
N PRO A 21 -11.36 -0.01 0.34
CA PRO A 21 -11.23 -0.12 -1.11
C PRO A 21 -10.20 -1.18 -1.53
N GLY A 22 -10.36 -1.69 -2.76
CA GLY A 22 -9.40 -2.59 -3.41
C GLY A 22 -9.81 -4.06 -3.39
N GLY A 23 -9.49 -4.77 -4.49
CA GLY A 23 -9.92 -6.15 -4.71
C GLY A 23 -9.45 -7.13 -3.63
N HIS A 24 -8.21 -6.97 -3.13
CA HIS A 24 -7.70 -7.80 -2.04
C HIS A 24 -8.43 -7.58 -0.70
N ASN A 25 -8.92 -6.37 -0.45
CA ASN A 25 -9.76 -6.10 0.72
C ASN A 25 -11.15 -6.70 0.54
N LEU A 26 -11.70 -6.68 -0.67
CA LEU A 26 -12.94 -7.38 -0.98
C LEU A 26 -12.82 -8.89 -0.69
N GLU A 27 -11.73 -9.55 -1.12
CA GLU A 27 -11.45 -10.96 -0.82
C GLU A 27 -11.36 -11.22 0.70
N ASN A 28 -10.64 -10.36 1.42
CA ASN A 28 -10.54 -10.45 2.89
C ASN A 28 -11.90 -10.25 3.56
N CYS A 29 -12.69 -9.29 3.11
CA CYS A 29 -14.05 -9.05 3.61
C CYS A 29 -14.94 -10.25 3.36
N MET A 30 -14.89 -10.87 2.17
CA MET A 30 -15.68 -12.08 1.86
C MET A 30 -15.28 -13.25 2.78
N ALA A 31 -13.99 -13.49 2.99
CA ALA A 31 -13.51 -14.53 3.87
C ALA A 31 -13.92 -14.29 5.34
N ALA A 32 -13.76 -13.08 5.84
CA ALA A 32 -14.16 -12.70 7.20
C ALA A 32 -15.69 -12.80 7.38
N THR A 33 -16.45 -12.36 6.39
CA THR A 33 -17.91 -12.47 6.35
C THR A 33 -18.38 -13.92 6.48
N LEU A 34 -17.79 -14.82 5.67
CA LEU A 34 -18.15 -16.23 5.72
C LEU A 34 -17.82 -16.83 7.08
N ALA A 35 -16.64 -16.56 7.62
CA ALA A 35 -16.23 -17.03 8.94
C ALA A 35 -17.18 -16.52 10.04
N ALA A 36 -17.55 -15.25 10.03
CA ALA A 36 -18.47 -14.65 11.00
C ALA A 36 -19.88 -15.28 10.90
N TYR A 37 -20.40 -15.44 9.68
CA TYR A 37 -21.73 -15.99 9.44
C TYR A 37 -21.84 -17.44 9.93
N VAL A 38 -20.88 -18.31 9.59
CA VAL A 38 -20.90 -19.72 10.05
C VAL A 38 -20.64 -19.85 11.56
N SER A 39 -20.07 -18.83 12.18
CA SER A 39 -19.91 -18.73 13.64
C SER A 39 -21.17 -18.20 14.35
N GLY A 40 -22.24 -17.92 13.62
CA GLY A 40 -23.54 -17.50 14.16
C GLY A 40 -23.65 -16.01 14.50
N ILE A 41 -22.76 -15.17 13.93
CA ILE A 41 -22.89 -13.71 14.07
C ILE A 41 -24.06 -13.22 13.24
N ASP A 42 -24.85 -12.30 13.84
CA ASP A 42 -26.01 -11.70 13.17
C ASP A 42 -25.61 -10.96 11.89
N ILE A 43 -26.44 -11.12 10.84
CA ILE A 43 -26.16 -10.61 9.51
C ILE A 43 -26.11 -9.07 9.47
N GLU A 44 -26.92 -8.39 10.29
CA GLU A 44 -26.92 -6.92 10.34
C GLU A 44 -25.65 -6.40 11.02
N VAL A 45 -25.13 -7.12 12.03
CA VAL A 45 -23.83 -6.79 12.63
C VAL A 45 -22.72 -6.93 11.61
N ILE A 46 -22.72 -7.99 10.81
CA ILE A 46 -21.74 -8.19 9.73
C ILE A 46 -21.79 -7.02 8.72
N ARG A 47 -23.01 -6.61 8.29
CA ARG A 47 -23.19 -5.47 7.38
C ARG A 47 -22.63 -4.18 7.95
N GLU A 48 -22.96 -3.89 9.21
CA GLU A 48 -22.50 -2.67 9.86
C GLU A 48 -20.98 -2.62 9.94
N VAL A 49 -20.35 -3.72 10.34
CA VAL A 49 -18.88 -3.81 10.41
C VAL A 49 -18.25 -3.60 9.04
N LEU A 50 -18.75 -4.24 7.99
CA LEU A 50 -18.24 -4.08 6.62
C LEU A 50 -18.31 -2.62 6.11
N LYS A 51 -19.32 -1.87 6.52
CA LYS A 51 -19.50 -0.45 6.17
C LYS A 51 -18.66 0.51 7.00
N THR A 52 -18.34 0.13 8.23
CA THR A 52 -17.74 1.05 9.23
C THR A 52 -16.31 0.70 9.63
N PHE A 53 -15.82 -0.48 9.28
CA PHE A 53 -14.48 -0.93 9.65
C PHE A 53 -13.42 0.01 9.09
N LYS A 54 -12.61 0.59 9.97
CA LYS A 54 -11.50 1.45 9.57
C LYS A 54 -10.32 0.63 9.08
N ALA A 55 -9.66 1.08 8.02
CA ALA A 55 -8.43 0.49 7.54
C ALA A 55 -7.43 0.30 8.69
N VAL A 56 -6.70 -0.82 8.66
CA VAL A 56 -5.62 -1.06 9.60
C VAL A 56 -4.53 -0.02 9.33
N GLU A 57 -4.09 0.68 10.36
CA GLU A 57 -3.01 1.66 10.28
C GLU A 57 -1.79 1.07 9.57
N HIS A 58 -1.12 1.85 8.76
CA HIS A 58 0.03 1.46 7.93
C HIS A 58 -0.26 0.44 6.81
N ARG A 59 -1.54 0.17 6.48
CA ARG A 59 -1.92 -0.68 5.35
C ARG A 59 -2.80 0.09 4.37
N LEU A 60 -2.21 0.54 3.26
CA LEU A 60 -2.85 1.42 2.26
C LEU A 60 -3.63 2.58 2.92
N GLU A 61 -3.09 3.06 4.04
CA GLU A 61 -3.69 4.11 4.85
C GLU A 61 -3.58 5.44 4.11
N TYR A 62 -4.73 6.05 3.80
CA TYR A 62 -4.74 7.43 3.33
C TYR A 62 -4.24 8.37 4.44
N VAL A 63 -3.22 9.17 4.13
CA VAL A 63 -2.66 10.14 5.07
C VAL A 63 -3.23 11.53 4.81
N LYS A 64 -2.99 12.07 3.61
CA LYS A 64 -3.34 13.45 3.26
C LYS A 64 -3.30 13.63 1.74
N THR A 65 -3.99 14.64 1.24
CA THR A 65 -3.78 15.17 -0.11
C THR A 65 -3.15 16.56 -0.01
N VAL A 66 -1.99 16.74 -0.65
CA VAL A 66 -1.25 18.00 -0.70
C VAL A 66 -1.07 18.39 -2.16
N ASN A 67 -1.49 19.61 -2.55
CA ASN A 67 -1.40 20.11 -3.93
C ASN A 67 -1.96 19.14 -4.98
N GLY A 68 -3.07 18.45 -4.66
CA GLY A 68 -3.71 17.47 -5.54
C GLY A 68 -3.00 16.10 -5.61
N VAL A 69 -1.91 15.89 -4.87
CA VAL A 69 -1.17 14.62 -4.75
C VAL A 69 -1.64 13.87 -3.51
N MET A 70 -2.03 12.60 -3.69
CA MET A 70 -2.46 11.72 -2.61
C MET A 70 -1.27 11.01 -1.97
N TYR A 71 -1.14 11.07 -0.65
CA TYR A 71 -0.11 10.36 0.12
C TYR A 71 -0.73 9.16 0.83
N VAL A 72 -0.11 7.99 0.63
CA VAL A 72 -0.60 6.70 1.13
C VAL A 72 0.51 5.96 1.88
N ASN A 73 0.19 5.51 3.09
CA ASN A 73 1.07 4.78 3.97
C ASN A 73 0.75 3.28 3.92
N ASP A 74 1.62 2.51 3.29
CA ASP A 74 1.60 1.04 3.30
C ASP A 74 2.92 0.50 3.90
N SER A 75 3.38 1.11 4.99
CA SER A 75 4.62 0.69 5.67
C SER A 75 4.60 -0.79 6.10
N LYS A 76 3.41 -1.38 6.25
CA LYS A 76 3.21 -2.82 6.51
C LYS A 76 3.54 -3.70 5.30
N GLY A 77 3.72 -3.15 4.12
CA GLY A 77 4.17 -3.83 2.90
C GLY A 77 5.65 -4.21 2.99
N THR A 78 5.98 -5.19 3.83
CA THR A 78 7.36 -5.58 4.19
C THR A 78 7.96 -6.69 3.31
N ASN A 79 7.33 -6.97 2.17
CA ASN A 79 7.80 -7.92 1.15
C ASN A 79 7.30 -7.51 -0.24
N PRO A 80 7.92 -8.02 -1.33
CA PRO A 80 7.55 -7.68 -2.71
C PRO A 80 6.09 -7.96 -3.05
N ASP A 81 5.52 -9.10 -2.63
CA ASP A 81 4.13 -9.49 -2.92
C ASP A 81 3.12 -8.48 -2.37
N SER A 82 3.38 -7.97 -1.16
CA SER A 82 2.53 -6.93 -0.56
C SER A 82 2.59 -5.64 -1.37
N THR A 83 3.78 -5.24 -1.83
CA THR A 83 3.97 -4.02 -2.63
C THR A 83 3.36 -4.18 -4.03
N ILE A 84 3.39 -5.38 -4.63
CA ILE A 84 2.67 -5.66 -5.88
C ILE A 84 1.17 -5.37 -5.70
N LYS A 85 0.56 -5.87 -4.62
CA LYS A 85 -0.86 -5.60 -4.32
C LYS A 85 -1.12 -4.11 -4.10
N ALA A 86 -0.20 -3.42 -3.44
CA ALA A 86 -0.31 -1.99 -3.20
C ALA A 86 -0.27 -1.18 -4.50
N VAL A 87 0.71 -1.39 -5.37
CA VAL A 87 0.82 -0.64 -6.63
C VAL A 87 -0.33 -0.94 -7.59
N THR A 88 -0.83 -2.18 -7.62
CA THR A 88 -1.96 -2.56 -8.46
C THR A 88 -3.32 -2.05 -7.97
N SER A 89 -3.40 -1.58 -6.72
CA SER A 89 -4.63 -1.00 -6.16
C SER A 89 -4.95 0.40 -6.73
N TYR A 90 -4.01 1.03 -7.41
CA TYR A 90 -4.17 2.37 -7.96
C TYR A 90 -4.07 2.35 -9.48
N LYS A 91 -4.99 3.06 -10.15
CA LYS A 91 -4.95 3.30 -11.61
C LYS A 91 -4.22 4.60 -11.98
N LYS A 92 -3.86 5.40 -10.98
CA LYS A 92 -3.16 6.68 -11.11
C LYS A 92 -1.65 6.46 -11.17
N PRO A 93 -0.86 7.39 -11.76
CA PRO A 93 0.58 7.30 -11.68
C PRO A 93 1.08 7.35 -10.23
N ILE A 94 2.08 6.53 -9.93
CA ILE A 94 2.63 6.36 -8.58
C ILE A 94 4.07 6.84 -8.54
N ILE A 95 4.43 7.56 -7.48
CA ILE A 95 5.80 7.69 -6.98
C ILE A 95 5.94 6.69 -5.83
N LEU A 96 6.74 5.64 -6.04
CA LEU A 96 6.90 4.56 -5.06
C LEU A 96 8.11 4.82 -4.17
N ILE A 97 7.89 4.93 -2.86
CA ILE A 97 8.95 4.94 -1.84
C ILE A 97 9.16 3.49 -1.40
N ALA A 98 10.37 2.95 -1.67
CA ALA A 98 10.70 1.55 -1.40
C ALA A 98 12.12 1.38 -0.84
N GLY A 99 12.35 0.20 -0.24
CA GLY A 99 13.61 -0.18 0.36
C GLY A 99 13.55 -0.36 1.87
N GLY A 100 14.64 -0.82 2.43
CA GLY A 100 14.76 -1.20 3.83
C GLY A 100 15.71 -2.38 4.01
N TYR A 101 15.52 -3.17 5.06
CA TYR A 101 16.35 -4.32 5.42
C TYR A 101 16.23 -5.45 4.41
N ASP A 102 17.36 -6.05 3.98
CA ASP A 102 17.39 -7.15 3.03
C ASP A 102 17.06 -8.50 3.70
N LYS A 103 16.00 -9.14 3.24
CA LYS A 103 15.61 -10.51 3.59
C LYS A 103 15.88 -11.47 2.44
N ASP A 104 16.90 -11.20 1.63
CA ASP A 104 17.25 -11.96 0.42
C ASP A 104 16.13 -12.03 -0.63
N SER A 105 15.24 -11.03 -0.63
CA SER A 105 14.13 -10.94 -1.59
C SER A 105 14.63 -10.59 -2.99
N THR A 106 13.91 -11.06 -4.02
CA THR A 106 14.05 -10.60 -5.41
C THR A 106 12.98 -9.58 -5.74
N TYR A 107 13.29 -8.66 -6.66
CA TYR A 107 12.40 -7.54 -7.00
C TYR A 107 11.94 -7.56 -8.46
N ASP A 108 12.32 -8.60 -9.23
CA ASP A 108 12.05 -8.68 -10.66
C ASP A 108 10.56 -8.63 -10.97
N GLU A 109 9.75 -9.49 -10.31
CA GLU A 109 8.31 -9.54 -10.52
C GLU A 109 7.63 -8.24 -10.08
N LEU A 110 8.00 -7.70 -8.92
CA LEU A 110 7.49 -6.41 -8.45
C LEU A 110 7.73 -5.32 -9.49
N LEU A 111 8.94 -5.21 -10.02
CA LEU A 111 9.31 -4.13 -10.93
C LEU A 111 8.70 -4.32 -12.32
N ASP A 112 8.54 -5.56 -12.79
CA ASP A 112 7.82 -5.84 -14.03
C ASP A 112 6.35 -5.39 -13.96
N ILE A 113 5.69 -5.62 -12.83
CA ILE A 113 4.30 -5.20 -12.61
C ILE A 113 4.22 -3.69 -12.36
N ALA A 114 5.11 -3.16 -11.52
CA ALA A 114 5.13 -1.74 -11.15
C ALA A 114 5.34 -0.81 -12.35
N LYS A 115 6.04 -1.26 -13.38
CA LYS A 115 6.28 -0.48 -14.62
C LYS A 115 5.00 0.01 -15.31
N GLN A 116 3.86 -0.58 -15.02
CA GLN A 116 2.59 -0.20 -15.64
C GLN A 116 2.07 1.17 -15.13
N ASN A 117 2.36 1.52 -13.88
CA ASN A 117 1.81 2.73 -13.24
C ASN A 117 2.78 3.45 -12.29
N VAL A 118 3.93 2.87 -11.95
CA VAL A 118 4.97 3.55 -11.17
C VAL A 118 5.86 4.36 -12.11
N LYS A 119 5.77 5.68 -12.03
CA LYS A 119 6.56 6.60 -12.87
C LYS A 119 7.92 6.96 -12.28
N ALA A 120 8.09 6.83 -10.97
CA ALA A 120 9.33 7.12 -10.27
C ALA A 120 9.52 6.23 -9.04
N LEU A 121 10.78 5.90 -8.77
CA LEU A 121 11.20 5.18 -7.57
C LEU A 121 12.03 6.10 -6.67
N VAL A 122 11.67 6.17 -5.40
CA VAL A 122 12.44 6.84 -4.35
C VAL A 122 12.89 5.77 -3.37
N LEU A 123 14.20 5.51 -3.32
CA LEU A 123 14.78 4.34 -2.68
C LEU A 123 15.62 4.73 -1.47
N LEU A 124 15.41 4.03 -0.34
CA LEU A 124 16.15 4.25 0.90
C LEU A 124 16.50 2.90 1.56
N GLY A 125 17.44 2.95 2.50
CA GLY A 125 17.84 1.79 3.29
C GLY A 125 18.79 0.83 2.56
N GLU A 126 19.05 -0.31 3.18
CA GLU A 126 20.07 -1.29 2.78
C GLU A 126 19.83 -1.82 1.35
N THR A 127 18.59 -2.09 0.98
CA THR A 127 18.23 -2.66 -0.32
C THR A 127 18.16 -1.65 -1.46
N ALA A 128 18.35 -0.36 -1.22
CA ALA A 128 18.22 0.68 -2.24
C ALA A 128 19.05 0.41 -3.50
N SER A 129 20.32 -0.02 -3.33
CA SER A 129 21.22 -0.35 -4.45
C SER A 129 20.76 -1.56 -5.25
N LYS A 130 20.23 -2.58 -4.56
CA LYS A 130 19.74 -3.82 -5.17
C LYS A 130 18.48 -3.57 -6.00
N ILE A 131 17.53 -2.79 -5.43
CA ILE A 131 16.30 -2.40 -6.14
C ILE A 131 16.64 -1.51 -7.33
N GLU A 132 17.54 -0.52 -7.18
CA GLU A 132 17.98 0.36 -8.26
C GLU A 132 18.59 -0.42 -9.42
N ALA A 133 19.50 -1.37 -9.13
CA ALA A 133 20.14 -2.20 -10.14
C ALA A 133 19.08 -2.99 -10.94
N CYS A 134 18.15 -3.63 -10.27
CA CYS A 134 17.04 -4.35 -10.89
C CYS A 134 16.13 -3.40 -11.70
N ALA A 135 15.76 -2.24 -11.16
CA ALA A 135 14.89 -1.27 -11.81
C ALA A 135 15.49 -0.73 -13.13
N LYS A 136 16.81 -0.50 -13.16
CA LYS A 136 17.52 -0.09 -14.39
C LYS A 136 17.41 -1.16 -15.49
N THR A 137 17.51 -2.44 -15.15
CA THR A 137 17.35 -3.53 -16.14
C THR A 137 15.92 -3.62 -16.69
N LYS A 138 14.94 -3.17 -15.90
CA LYS A 138 13.52 -3.09 -16.29
C LYS A 138 13.15 -1.79 -17.00
N GLY A 139 14.11 -0.85 -17.16
CA GLY A 139 13.93 0.39 -17.89
C GLY A 139 13.16 1.48 -17.12
N PHE A 140 13.31 1.54 -15.80
CA PHE A 140 12.89 2.71 -15.02
C PHE A 140 13.86 3.87 -15.25
N GLU A 141 13.33 5.03 -15.59
CA GLU A 141 14.12 6.23 -15.93
C GLU A 141 14.33 7.15 -14.71
N ILE A 142 13.32 7.25 -13.84
CA ILE A 142 13.34 8.14 -12.69
C ILE A 142 13.55 7.30 -11.43
N ILE A 143 14.80 7.28 -10.95
CA ILE A 143 15.19 6.59 -9.72
C ILE A 143 15.99 7.58 -8.87
N LYS A 144 15.57 7.80 -7.65
CA LYS A 144 16.26 8.66 -6.67
C LYS A 144 16.63 7.84 -5.44
N ARG A 145 17.87 8.00 -4.96
CA ARG A 145 18.30 7.45 -3.68
C ARG A 145 18.34 8.55 -2.65
N VAL A 146 17.80 8.28 -1.47
CA VAL A 146 17.70 9.21 -0.36
C VAL A 146 18.19 8.58 0.92
N GLN A 147 18.50 9.40 1.94
CA GLN A 147 19.12 8.94 3.18
C GLN A 147 18.11 8.65 4.30
N ASN A 148 16.94 9.30 4.28
CA ASN A 148 15.94 9.25 5.34
C ASN A 148 14.53 9.50 4.79
N MET A 149 13.52 9.33 5.64
CA MET A 149 12.11 9.47 5.25
C MET A 149 11.74 10.90 4.89
N LYS A 150 12.36 11.89 5.55
CA LYS A 150 12.12 13.29 5.21
C LYS A 150 12.51 13.59 3.76
N GLU A 151 13.73 13.23 3.38
CA GLU A 151 14.19 13.35 1.99
C GLU A 151 13.32 12.55 1.02
N ALA A 152 12.83 11.35 1.44
CA ALA A 152 11.96 10.54 0.61
C ALA A 152 10.64 11.23 0.31
N VAL A 153 10.01 11.84 1.31
CA VAL A 153 8.75 12.58 1.16
C VAL A 153 8.97 13.86 0.33
N GLU A 154 10.00 14.66 0.62
CA GLU A 154 10.34 15.89 -0.11
C GLU A 154 10.65 15.60 -1.59
N THR A 155 11.52 14.61 -1.87
CA THR A 155 11.84 14.18 -3.24
C THR A 155 10.60 13.66 -3.98
N SER A 156 9.75 12.92 -3.29
CA SER A 156 8.50 12.43 -3.88
C SER A 156 7.54 13.57 -4.23
N ALA A 157 7.45 14.59 -3.37
CA ALA A 157 6.66 15.80 -3.62
C ALA A 157 7.15 16.57 -4.85
N GLU A 158 8.47 16.69 -5.03
CA GLU A 158 9.07 17.34 -6.21
C GLU A 158 8.81 16.60 -7.53
N LEU A 159 8.72 15.24 -7.47
CA LEU A 159 8.48 14.39 -8.64
C LEU A 159 6.99 14.24 -8.99
N ALA A 160 6.11 14.53 -8.04
CA ALA A 160 4.68 14.34 -8.19
C ALA A 160 4.02 15.50 -8.95
N ASN A 161 2.99 15.15 -9.72
CA ASN A 161 2.06 16.11 -10.32
C ASN A 161 0.67 15.95 -9.70
N GLU A 162 -0.18 16.96 -9.85
CA GLU A 162 -1.59 16.84 -9.46
C GLU A 162 -2.22 15.59 -10.05
N GLY A 163 -2.92 14.83 -9.21
CA GLY A 163 -3.56 13.57 -9.56
C GLY A 163 -2.71 12.32 -9.29
N ASP A 164 -1.41 12.46 -9.01
CA ASP A 164 -0.53 11.33 -8.67
C ASP A 164 -0.75 10.80 -7.26
N VAL A 165 -0.16 9.63 -7.00
CA VAL A 165 -0.10 8.99 -5.69
C VAL A 165 1.35 8.85 -5.25
N VAL A 166 1.70 9.39 -4.09
CA VAL A 166 2.94 9.05 -3.38
C VAL A 166 2.64 7.90 -2.43
N LEU A 167 3.23 6.75 -2.71
CA LEU A 167 2.97 5.50 -2.00
C LEU A 167 4.22 5.04 -1.25
N LEU A 168 4.16 5.04 0.08
CA LEU A 168 5.12 4.29 0.88
C LEU A 168 4.68 2.82 0.91
N SER A 169 5.31 1.95 0.11
CA SER A 169 5.16 0.50 0.17
C SER A 169 6.52 -0.15 -0.04
N PRO A 170 7.25 -0.38 1.07
CA PRO A 170 8.69 -0.54 1.05
C PRO A 170 9.22 -1.82 0.40
N ALA A 171 8.41 -2.86 0.24
CA ALA A 171 8.83 -4.21 -0.17
C ALA A 171 9.85 -4.89 0.77
N CYS A 172 10.24 -4.23 1.85
CA CYS A 172 11.31 -4.61 2.76
C CYS A 172 10.90 -4.41 4.22
N ALA A 173 11.49 -5.19 5.13
CA ALA A 173 11.40 -4.89 6.55
C ALA A 173 12.06 -3.53 6.87
N SER A 174 11.83 -3.03 8.07
CA SER A 174 12.31 -1.69 8.48
C SER A 174 13.57 -1.71 9.34
N TRP A 175 14.09 -2.88 9.66
CA TRP A 175 15.04 -3.11 10.76
C TRP A 175 16.45 -2.53 10.54
N ASP A 176 16.74 -2.05 9.35
CA ASP A 176 17.97 -1.33 9.02
C ASP A 176 17.94 0.14 9.49
N MET A 177 16.76 0.76 9.52
CA MET A 177 16.60 2.17 9.84
C MET A 177 15.62 2.44 10.99
N TYR A 178 14.72 1.50 11.29
CA TYR A 178 13.64 1.65 12.28
C TYR A 178 13.47 0.40 13.13
N THR A 179 12.98 0.55 14.34
CA THR A 179 12.69 -0.57 15.25
C THR A 179 11.50 -1.41 14.79
N SER A 180 10.57 -0.82 14.05
CA SER A 180 9.41 -1.52 13.50
C SER A 180 8.80 -0.79 12.29
N PHE A 181 7.91 -1.48 11.55
CA PHE A 181 7.23 -0.86 10.41
C PHE A 181 6.25 0.24 10.85
N GLU A 182 5.72 0.17 12.08
CA GLU A 182 4.86 1.21 12.65
C GLU A 182 5.65 2.51 12.82
N VAL A 183 6.85 2.43 13.38
CA VAL A 183 7.72 3.61 13.56
C VAL A 183 8.06 4.23 12.20
N ARG A 184 8.39 3.42 11.19
CA ARG A 184 8.61 3.90 9.82
C ARG A 184 7.37 4.56 9.23
N GLY A 185 6.20 3.96 9.44
CA GLY A 185 4.93 4.51 8.97
C GLY A 185 4.52 5.81 9.65
N CYS A 186 4.80 5.95 10.96
CA CYS A 186 4.60 7.21 11.69
C CYS A 186 5.54 8.31 11.17
N ASP A 187 6.83 8.01 10.98
CA ASP A 187 7.79 8.97 10.42
C ASP A 187 7.37 9.46 9.02
N PHE A 188 6.86 8.57 8.16
CA PHE A 188 6.26 8.97 6.88
C PHE A 188 5.09 9.93 7.06
N LYS A 189 4.13 9.60 7.94
CA LYS A 189 2.95 10.44 8.21
C LYS A 189 3.34 11.82 8.74
N ASP A 190 4.30 11.87 9.66
CA ASP A 190 4.79 13.11 10.26
C ASP A 190 5.43 14.01 9.20
N ASN A 191 6.26 13.45 8.31
CA ASN A 191 6.86 14.22 7.21
C ASN A 191 5.82 14.69 6.18
N VAL A 192 4.83 13.86 5.84
CA VAL A 192 3.72 14.27 4.96
C VAL A 192 2.88 15.40 5.57
N ASN A 193 2.64 15.35 6.89
CA ASN A 193 1.87 16.38 7.58
C ASN A 193 2.59 17.74 7.65
N ASN A 194 3.92 17.74 7.49
CA ASN A 194 4.76 18.93 7.48
C ASN A 194 5.00 19.52 6.08
N LEU A 195 4.45 18.90 5.01
CA LEU A 195 4.37 19.51 3.68
C LEU A 195 3.29 20.59 3.65
#